data_3094d05eea5a273d263ba358ad53d7ce
#
_entry.id   3094d05eea5a273d263ba358ad53d7ce
#
_cell.length_a   1.000
_cell.length_b   1.000
_cell.length_c   1.000
_cell.angle_alpha   90.00
_cell.angle_beta   90.00
_cell.angle_gamma   90.00
#
_symmetry.space_group_name_H-M   'P 1'
#
loop_
_entity.id
_entity.type
_entity.pdbx_description
1 polymer ?
#
loop_
_entity_poly.entity_id
_entity_poly.type
_entity_poly.pdbx_seq_one_letter_code
_entity_poly.pdbx_strand_id
1 'polypeptide(L)'
;MWLLLSPTRLEAPFLQGEPFAFLAWRGLKGPGFVYLETGIGKVNAAMALAAYAARNPVEKALLFGLAGAYPGGPSLGEAVLVEEEVEADLGLKEGLAPLGFPALALGERRYFNRFPLDPGLTGELARGLGLKVAVGLTRDLVSETPEEALALAQRWGASLENMEGAAFARACLALGVRGAELRAISNPAGVRE
;
A
#
# COMPACT_ATOMS: atom_id res chain seq x y z
N MET A 1 1.44 16.15 -11.47
CA MET A 1 1.39 14.86 -12.20
C MET A 1 1.30 13.74 -11.18
N TRP A 2 0.49 12.71 -11.43
CA TRP A 2 0.38 11.53 -10.58
C TRP A 2 1.34 10.44 -11.01
N LEU A 3 1.95 9.76 -10.05
CA LEU A 3 2.55 8.43 -10.24
C LEU A 3 1.55 7.39 -9.74
N LEU A 4 1.05 6.55 -10.63
CA LEU A 4 0.12 5.47 -10.34
C LEU A 4 0.90 4.15 -10.32
N LEU A 5 0.69 3.34 -9.30
CA LEU A 5 1.38 2.06 -9.11
C LEU A 5 0.36 0.96 -8.84
N SER A 6 0.53 -0.20 -9.44
CA SER A 6 -0.16 -1.42 -9.03
C SER A 6 0.76 -2.63 -9.13
N PRO A 7 0.55 -3.69 -8.35
CA PRO A 7 1.38 -4.88 -8.39
C PRO A 7 1.36 -5.56 -9.77
N THR A 8 0.18 -5.64 -10.38
CA THR A 8 -0.01 -6.28 -11.67
C THR A 8 -0.86 -5.44 -12.60
N ARG A 9 -0.69 -5.62 -13.90
CA ARG A 9 -1.54 -4.98 -14.92
C ARG A 9 -3.00 -5.42 -14.84
N LEU A 10 -3.26 -6.60 -14.28
CA LEU A 10 -4.62 -7.14 -14.09
C LEU A 10 -5.45 -6.29 -13.12
N GLU A 11 -4.81 -5.59 -12.19
CA GLU A 11 -5.46 -4.68 -11.24
C GLU A 11 -5.72 -3.29 -11.82
N ALA A 12 -5.20 -3.01 -13.02
CA ALA A 12 -5.32 -1.74 -13.72
C ALA A 12 -5.92 -1.87 -15.15
N PRO A 13 -6.94 -2.72 -15.40
CA PRO A 13 -7.45 -2.95 -16.77
C PRO A 13 -8.13 -1.70 -17.35
N PHE A 14 -8.60 -0.81 -16.50
CA PHE A 14 -9.29 0.43 -16.86
C PHE A 14 -8.35 1.55 -17.32
N LEU A 15 -7.05 1.48 -17.01
CA LEU A 15 -6.10 2.52 -17.41
C LEU A 15 -5.80 2.42 -18.91
N GLN A 16 -5.88 3.56 -19.58
CA GLN A 16 -5.52 3.74 -20.98
C GLN A 16 -4.41 4.80 -21.09
N GLY A 17 -3.50 4.59 -22.02
CA GLY A 17 -2.39 5.50 -22.25
C GLY A 17 -1.41 4.91 -23.25
N GLU A 18 -0.40 5.69 -23.59
CA GLU A 18 0.68 5.22 -24.45
C GLU A 18 1.56 4.25 -23.67
N PRO A 19 1.98 3.12 -24.30
CA PRO A 19 2.94 2.21 -23.68
C PRO A 19 4.19 2.95 -23.24
N PHE A 20 4.61 2.69 -22.01
CA PHE A 20 5.76 3.34 -21.39
C PHE A 20 6.63 2.31 -20.70
N ALA A 21 7.92 2.51 -20.72
CA ALA A 21 8.87 1.70 -19.97
C ALA A 21 9.82 2.59 -19.19
N PHE A 22 10.10 2.20 -17.97
CA PHE A 22 11.05 2.88 -17.10
C PHE A 22 11.94 1.83 -16.42
N LEU A 23 13.21 1.77 -16.81
CA LEU A 23 14.13 0.70 -16.37
C LEU A 23 13.52 -0.69 -16.65
N ALA A 24 13.32 -1.50 -15.61
CA ALA A 24 12.73 -2.83 -15.70
C ALA A 24 11.20 -2.85 -15.68
N TRP A 25 10.55 -1.70 -15.40
CA TRP A 25 9.09 -1.63 -15.23
C TRP A 25 8.40 -1.22 -16.53
N ARG A 26 7.31 -1.90 -16.81
CA ARG A 26 6.37 -1.52 -17.87
C ARG A 26 5.25 -0.67 -17.29
N GLY A 27 4.65 0.16 -18.11
CA GLY A 27 3.56 0.99 -17.70
C GLY A 27 2.87 1.73 -18.85
N LEU A 28 2.17 2.79 -18.47
CA LEU A 28 1.44 3.65 -19.39
C LEU A 28 1.73 5.11 -19.04
N LYS A 29 1.71 5.96 -20.06
CA LYS A 29 1.76 7.41 -19.89
C LYS A 29 0.49 8.03 -20.46
N GLY A 30 -0.18 8.83 -19.66
CA GLY A 30 -1.41 9.52 -20.05
C GLY A 30 -1.41 10.97 -19.60
N PRO A 31 -2.48 11.71 -19.95
CA PRO A 31 -2.63 13.09 -19.49
C PRO A 31 -2.66 13.17 -17.97
N GLY A 32 -1.65 13.80 -17.37
CA GLY A 32 -1.57 14.02 -15.93
C GLY A 32 -1.08 12.85 -15.09
N PHE A 33 -0.73 11.70 -15.68
CA PHE A 33 -0.21 10.55 -14.93
C PHE A 33 0.87 9.76 -15.67
N VAL A 34 1.67 9.07 -14.89
CA VAL A 34 2.49 7.93 -15.32
C VAL A 34 2.07 6.74 -14.46
N TYR A 35 1.85 5.59 -15.08
CA TYR A 35 1.55 4.33 -14.42
C TYR A 35 2.72 3.37 -14.59
N LEU A 36 3.07 2.66 -13.52
CA LEU A 36 4.04 1.55 -13.55
C LEU A 36 3.43 0.30 -12.90
N GLU A 37 3.58 -0.83 -13.56
CA GLU A 37 3.37 -2.15 -12.99
C GLU A 37 4.60 -2.53 -12.17
N THR A 38 4.42 -2.60 -10.84
CA THR A 38 5.57 -2.72 -9.92
C THR A 38 6.09 -4.15 -9.79
N GLY A 39 5.22 -5.14 -9.95
CA GLY A 39 5.39 -6.49 -9.42
C GLY A 39 4.83 -6.60 -8.00
N ILE A 40 4.59 -7.84 -7.56
CA ILE A 40 4.01 -8.16 -6.26
C ILE A 40 5.09 -8.01 -5.17
N GLY A 41 4.66 -7.53 -4.00
CA GLY A 41 5.44 -7.55 -2.77
C GLY A 41 6.16 -6.25 -2.43
N LYS A 42 6.61 -6.17 -1.20
CA LYS A 42 7.18 -4.98 -0.56
C LYS A 42 8.36 -4.38 -1.32
N VAL A 43 9.30 -5.23 -1.71
CA VAL A 43 10.53 -4.79 -2.40
C VAL A 43 10.20 -4.14 -3.73
N ASN A 44 9.30 -4.76 -4.52
CA ASN A 44 8.90 -4.26 -5.83
C ASN A 44 8.21 -2.89 -5.74
N ALA A 45 7.28 -2.73 -4.80
CA ALA A 45 6.57 -1.47 -4.62
C ALA A 45 7.52 -0.32 -4.23
N ALA A 46 8.40 -0.56 -3.24
CA ALA A 46 9.37 0.43 -2.79
C ALA A 46 10.40 0.76 -3.87
N MET A 47 10.94 -0.25 -4.56
CA MET A 47 11.92 -0.06 -5.63
C MET A 47 11.36 0.78 -6.78
N ALA A 48 10.17 0.46 -7.27
CA ALA A 48 9.56 1.17 -8.40
C ALA A 48 9.34 2.64 -8.07
N LEU A 49 8.76 2.94 -6.91
CA LEU A 49 8.58 4.31 -6.44
C LEU A 49 9.91 5.04 -6.28
N ALA A 50 10.86 4.47 -5.57
CA ALA A 50 12.14 5.12 -5.28
C ALA A 50 12.97 5.36 -6.54
N ALA A 51 13.05 4.38 -7.44
CA ALA A 51 13.79 4.51 -8.68
C ALA A 51 13.18 5.57 -9.59
N TYR A 52 11.83 5.64 -9.68
CA TYR A 52 11.16 6.65 -10.48
C TYR A 52 11.34 8.06 -9.89
N ALA A 53 11.12 8.22 -8.58
CA ALA A 53 11.24 9.49 -7.88
C ALA A 53 12.68 10.05 -7.89
N ALA A 54 13.69 9.17 -7.92
CA ALA A 54 15.09 9.58 -8.02
C ALA A 54 15.46 10.27 -9.35
N ARG A 55 14.66 10.08 -10.39
CA ARG A 55 14.91 10.61 -11.73
C ARG A 55 13.83 11.55 -12.26
N ASN A 56 12.68 11.58 -11.58
CA ASN A 56 11.55 12.38 -12.02
C ASN A 56 10.90 13.05 -10.80
N PRO A 57 10.44 14.30 -10.93
CA PRO A 57 9.72 14.94 -9.85
C PRO A 57 8.37 14.24 -9.64
N VAL A 58 8.15 13.70 -8.44
CA VAL A 58 6.90 13.07 -8.01
C VAL A 58 6.34 13.84 -6.82
N GLU A 59 5.23 14.52 -7.01
CA GLU A 59 4.52 15.20 -5.92
C GLU A 59 3.54 14.26 -5.22
N LYS A 60 2.78 13.51 -6.03
CA LYS A 60 1.71 12.61 -5.56
C LYS A 60 1.88 11.24 -6.17
N ALA A 61 1.74 10.21 -5.36
CA ALA A 61 1.70 8.83 -5.79
C ALA A 61 0.47 8.10 -5.26
N LEU A 62 -0.12 7.23 -6.06
CA LEU A 62 -1.22 6.36 -5.67
C LEU A 62 -0.81 4.91 -5.92
N LEU A 63 -0.76 4.13 -4.85
CA LEU A 63 -0.75 2.68 -4.94
C LEU A 63 -2.19 2.18 -4.94
N PHE A 64 -2.56 1.32 -5.87
CA PHE A 64 -3.87 0.68 -5.87
C PHE A 64 -3.74 -0.80 -6.22
N GLY A 65 -4.68 -1.60 -5.73
CA GLY A 65 -4.68 -3.03 -5.96
C GLY A 65 -5.76 -3.76 -5.17
N LEU A 66 -5.66 -5.08 -5.15
CA LEU A 66 -6.56 -5.94 -4.41
C LEU A 66 -6.07 -6.15 -2.98
N ALA A 67 -7.01 -6.54 -2.10
CA ALA A 67 -6.73 -6.87 -0.71
C ALA A 67 -7.69 -7.96 -0.19
N GLY A 68 -7.24 -8.73 0.78
CA GLY A 68 -8.10 -9.60 1.59
C GLY A 68 -8.71 -8.83 2.76
N ALA A 69 -10.00 -8.99 3.02
CA ALA A 69 -10.63 -8.37 4.19
C ALA A 69 -10.47 -9.24 5.43
N TYR A 70 -10.07 -8.64 6.54
CA TYR A 70 -10.09 -9.27 7.84
C TYR A 70 -11.52 -9.36 8.39
N PRO A 71 -11.81 -10.26 9.36
CA PRO A 71 -13.11 -10.33 10.01
C PRO A 71 -13.54 -8.98 10.59
N GLY A 72 -14.73 -8.51 10.22
CA GLY A 72 -15.24 -7.18 10.59
C GLY A 72 -14.70 -6.01 9.74
N GLY A 73 -13.87 -6.28 8.77
CA GLY A 73 -13.37 -5.32 7.80
C GLY A 73 -14.35 -5.01 6.66
N PRO A 74 -13.87 -4.36 5.58
CA PRO A 74 -14.69 -4.01 4.43
C PRO A 74 -15.27 -5.24 3.74
N SER A 75 -16.41 -5.08 3.06
CA SER A 75 -17.10 -6.16 2.37
C SER A 75 -16.43 -6.52 1.03
N LEU A 76 -16.67 -7.73 0.54
CA LEU A 76 -16.25 -8.16 -0.79
C LEU A 76 -16.76 -7.18 -1.86
N GLY A 77 -15.86 -6.76 -2.74
CA GLY A 77 -16.13 -5.76 -3.78
C GLY A 77 -16.12 -4.31 -3.29
N GLU A 78 -16.04 -4.05 -1.99
CA GLU A 78 -15.90 -2.69 -1.46
C GLU A 78 -14.50 -2.15 -1.75
N ALA A 79 -14.42 -0.87 -2.12
CA ALA A 79 -13.16 -0.14 -2.22
C ALA A 79 -13.00 0.78 -1.02
N VAL A 80 -11.78 0.87 -0.50
CA VAL A 80 -11.45 1.72 0.65
C VAL A 80 -10.10 2.41 0.42
N LEU A 81 -9.92 3.56 1.04
CA LEU A 81 -8.61 4.20 1.14
C LEU A 81 -7.91 3.74 2.43
N VAL A 82 -6.62 3.49 2.33
CA VAL A 82 -5.80 3.13 3.48
C VAL A 82 -5.20 4.41 4.08
N GLU A 83 -5.44 4.65 5.36
CA GLU A 83 -4.89 5.80 6.07
C GLU A 83 -3.56 5.51 6.75
N GLU A 84 -3.34 4.26 7.11
CA GLU A 84 -2.11 3.78 7.75
C GLU A 84 -1.87 2.33 7.37
N GLU A 85 -0.63 1.99 7.09
CA GLU A 85 -0.18 0.62 6.86
C GLU A 85 0.67 0.09 8.00
N VAL A 86 0.45 -1.18 8.32
CA VAL A 86 1.22 -1.92 9.33
C VAL A 86 2.08 -2.97 8.64
N GLU A 87 3.40 -2.91 8.78
CA GLU A 87 4.31 -3.98 8.34
C GLU A 87 4.44 -5.03 9.44
N ALA A 88 3.60 -6.08 9.37
CA ALA A 88 3.39 -6.99 10.49
C ALA A 88 4.45 -8.11 10.60
N ASP A 89 5.19 -8.37 9.54
CA ASP A 89 6.25 -9.38 9.47
C ASP A 89 7.67 -8.79 9.57
N LEU A 90 7.77 -7.52 10.04
CA LEU A 90 9.04 -6.86 10.27
C LEU A 90 9.41 -6.88 11.76
N GLY A 91 10.52 -7.52 12.10
CA GLY A 91 11.04 -7.61 13.45
C GLY A 91 10.61 -8.86 14.20
N LEU A 92 10.27 -8.71 15.47
CA LEU A 92 9.71 -9.79 16.31
C LEU A 92 8.19 -9.96 16.02
N LYS A 93 7.59 -10.95 16.65
CA LYS A 93 6.15 -11.18 16.56
C LYS A 93 5.34 -9.97 17.03
N GLU A 94 5.88 -9.20 17.96
CA GLU A 94 5.34 -7.93 18.49
C GLU A 94 5.82 -6.71 17.71
N GLY A 95 6.57 -6.89 16.64
CA GLY A 95 7.14 -5.84 15.79
C GLY A 95 8.55 -5.42 16.20
N LEU A 96 8.96 -4.24 15.74
CA LEU A 96 10.31 -3.69 15.95
C LEU A 96 10.47 -2.93 17.29
N ALA A 97 9.41 -2.42 17.88
CA ALA A 97 9.49 -1.57 19.06
C ALA A 97 10.27 -2.21 20.23
N PRO A 98 10.12 -3.52 20.53
CA PRO A 98 10.89 -4.15 21.59
C PRO A 98 12.42 -4.22 21.30
N LEU A 99 12.83 -4.14 20.03
CA LEU A 99 14.24 -4.10 19.65
C LEU A 99 14.86 -2.71 19.79
N GLY A 100 14.04 -1.66 19.89
CA GLY A 100 14.51 -0.28 20.02
C GLY A 100 15.04 0.36 18.73
N PHE A 101 15.01 -0.35 17.61
CA PHE A 101 15.46 0.15 16.31
C PHE A 101 14.28 0.44 15.38
N PRO A 102 14.06 1.72 14.98
CA PRO A 102 12.99 2.06 14.06
C PRO A 102 13.28 1.59 12.62
N ALA A 103 12.25 1.24 11.87
CA ALA A 103 12.35 0.96 10.45
C ALA A 103 12.66 2.22 9.61
N LEU A 104 12.21 3.39 10.09
CA LEU A 104 12.47 4.68 9.49
C LEU A 104 12.57 5.75 10.58
N ALA A 105 13.55 6.64 10.44
CA ALA A 105 13.70 7.81 11.28
C ALA A 105 13.77 9.08 10.42
N LEU A 106 12.90 10.05 10.70
CA LEU A 106 12.83 11.34 10.01
C LEU A 106 12.89 12.46 11.05
N GLY A 107 14.06 13.06 11.21
CA GLY A 107 14.32 13.98 12.32
C GLY A 107 14.10 13.27 13.66
N GLU A 108 13.20 13.78 14.48
CA GLU A 108 12.85 13.18 15.78
C GLU A 108 11.77 12.09 15.69
N ARG A 109 11.07 12.00 14.56
CA ARG A 109 10.03 11.00 14.36
C ARG A 109 10.64 9.62 14.14
N ARG A 110 10.06 8.61 14.79
CA ARG A 110 10.48 7.21 14.72
C ARG A 110 9.30 6.36 14.30
N TYR A 111 9.46 5.63 13.20
CA TYR A 111 8.47 4.70 12.68
C TYR A 111 8.99 3.28 12.85
N PHE A 112 8.23 2.44 13.49
CA PHE A 112 8.59 1.03 13.72
C PHE A 112 7.88 0.13 12.70
N ASN A 113 6.62 -0.19 12.95
CA ASN A 113 5.83 -1.04 12.07
C ASN A 113 4.65 -0.30 11.42
N ARG A 114 4.37 0.96 11.82
CA ARG A 114 3.23 1.74 11.34
C ARG A 114 3.68 2.93 10.51
N PHE A 115 3.11 3.05 9.32
CA PHE A 115 3.47 4.07 8.34
C PHE A 115 2.20 4.77 7.84
N PRO A 116 1.94 6.01 8.28
CA PRO A 116 0.79 6.75 7.78
C PRO A 116 0.95 7.14 6.31
N LEU A 117 -0.13 7.08 5.55
CA LEU A 117 -0.25 7.73 4.25
C LEU A 117 -0.43 9.25 4.45
N ASP A 118 -0.39 10.05 3.38
CA ASP A 118 -0.62 11.49 3.50
C ASP A 118 -2.08 11.76 3.93
N PRO A 119 -2.32 12.31 5.13
CA PRO A 119 -3.68 12.43 5.64
C PRO A 119 -4.53 13.44 4.87
N GLY A 120 -3.90 14.49 4.32
CA GLY A 120 -4.59 15.49 3.51
C GLY A 120 -5.07 14.89 2.19
N LEU A 121 -4.18 14.17 1.49
CA LEU A 121 -4.50 13.51 0.23
C LEU A 121 -5.51 12.38 0.42
N THR A 122 -5.32 11.54 1.44
CA THR A 122 -6.26 10.46 1.79
C THR A 122 -7.65 11.01 2.09
N GLY A 123 -7.75 12.06 2.90
CA GLY A 123 -9.02 12.70 3.22
C GLY A 123 -9.68 13.40 2.02
N GLU A 124 -8.91 14.01 1.14
CA GLU A 124 -9.39 14.60 -0.11
C GLU A 124 -10.02 13.53 -1.02
N LEU A 125 -9.31 12.43 -1.24
CA LEU A 125 -9.79 11.32 -2.07
C LEU A 125 -10.99 10.61 -1.44
N ALA A 126 -10.98 10.38 -0.12
CA ALA A 126 -12.08 9.73 0.59
C ALA A 126 -13.39 10.52 0.41
N ARG A 127 -13.35 11.83 0.62
CA ARG A 127 -14.52 12.70 0.41
C ARG A 127 -14.94 12.80 -1.05
N GLY A 128 -13.97 12.96 -1.96
CA GLY A 128 -14.25 13.11 -3.38
C GLY A 128 -14.84 11.86 -4.04
N LEU A 129 -14.46 10.67 -3.56
CA LEU A 129 -14.91 9.40 -4.10
C LEU A 129 -16.03 8.74 -3.25
N GLY A 130 -16.37 9.30 -2.09
CA GLY A 130 -17.35 8.72 -1.17
C GLY A 130 -16.87 7.39 -0.55
N LEU A 131 -15.56 7.23 -0.36
CA LEU A 131 -14.96 6.01 0.17
C LEU A 131 -14.68 6.12 1.67
N LYS A 132 -14.74 4.97 2.34
CA LYS A 132 -14.30 4.84 3.73
C LYS A 132 -12.77 4.77 3.80
N VAL A 133 -12.23 5.03 4.98
CA VAL A 133 -10.82 4.80 5.29
C VAL A 133 -10.65 3.55 6.15
N ALA A 134 -9.50 2.89 6.03
CA ALA A 134 -9.20 1.66 6.75
C ALA A 134 -7.71 1.61 7.13
N VAL A 135 -7.37 0.77 8.10
CA VAL A 135 -5.98 0.41 8.42
C VAL A 135 -5.64 -0.87 7.65
N GLY A 136 -4.58 -0.80 6.84
CA GLY A 136 -4.02 -1.92 6.11
C GLY A 136 -2.94 -2.65 6.89
N LEU A 137 -2.73 -3.91 6.55
CA LEU A 137 -1.64 -4.72 7.06
C LEU A 137 -0.90 -5.37 5.91
N THR A 138 0.41 -5.14 5.87
CA THR A 138 1.29 -5.69 4.84
C THR A 138 2.11 -6.84 5.38
N ARG A 139 2.14 -7.94 4.62
CA ARG A 139 3.03 -9.10 4.83
C ARG A 139 3.47 -9.67 3.49
N ASP A 140 4.60 -10.37 3.48
CA ASP A 140 5.02 -11.14 2.29
C ASP A 140 4.27 -12.47 2.17
N LEU A 141 3.65 -12.94 3.25
CA LEU A 141 2.76 -14.10 3.25
C LEU A 141 1.35 -13.66 3.63
N VAL A 142 0.38 -13.95 2.78
CA VAL A 142 -1.04 -13.73 3.09
C VAL A 142 -1.54 -14.75 4.13
N SER A 143 -2.62 -14.42 4.84
CA SER A 143 -3.23 -15.33 5.82
C SER A 143 -3.70 -16.61 5.14
N GLU A 144 -3.38 -17.75 5.73
CA GLU A 144 -3.75 -19.07 5.18
C GLU A 144 -5.04 -19.61 5.80
N THR A 145 -5.37 -19.16 7.02
CA THR A 145 -6.59 -19.60 7.73
C THR A 145 -7.36 -18.41 8.32
N PRO A 146 -8.67 -18.55 8.53
CA PRO A 146 -9.49 -17.54 9.19
C PRO A 146 -9.02 -17.21 10.61
N GLU A 147 -8.46 -18.18 11.34
CA GLU A 147 -7.93 -18.00 12.70
C GLU A 147 -6.68 -17.13 12.69
N GLU A 148 -5.78 -17.33 11.71
CA GLU A 148 -4.61 -16.48 11.50
C GLU A 148 -5.04 -15.06 11.16
N ALA A 149 -5.97 -14.91 10.23
CA ALA A 149 -6.51 -13.62 9.83
C ALA A 149 -7.10 -12.84 11.01
N LEU A 150 -7.90 -13.51 11.84
CA LEU A 150 -8.50 -12.92 13.05
C LEU A 150 -7.42 -12.50 14.06
N ALA A 151 -6.41 -13.34 14.29
CA ALA A 151 -5.33 -13.05 15.23
C ALA A 151 -4.49 -11.84 14.78
N LEU A 152 -4.24 -11.71 13.48
CA LEU A 152 -3.52 -10.56 12.91
C LEU A 152 -4.34 -9.28 13.00
N ALA A 153 -5.63 -9.35 12.64
CA ALA A 153 -6.55 -8.22 12.76
C ALA A 153 -6.61 -7.68 14.19
N GLN A 154 -6.77 -8.55 15.16
CA GLN A 154 -6.85 -8.19 16.58
C GLN A 154 -5.53 -7.62 17.12
N ARG A 155 -4.40 -8.25 16.76
CA ARG A 155 -3.07 -7.81 17.21
C ARG A 155 -2.73 -6.41 16.71
N TRP A 156 -3.01 -6.16 15.45
CA TRP A 156 -2.54 -4.96 14.78
C TRP A 156 -3.62 -3.88 14.59
N GLY A 157 -4.88 -4.20 14.86
CA GLY A 157 -6.01 -3.29 14.62
C GLY A 157 -6.22 -2.99 13.13
N ALA A 158 -5.93 -3.97 12.27
CA ALA A 158 -6.05 -3.81 10.83
C ALA A 158 -7.38 -4.38 10.31
N SER A 159 -7.85 -3.84 9.18
CA SER A 159 -9.14 -4.20 8.57
C SER A 159 -8.97 -5.01 7.28
N LEU A 160 -7.78 -5.00 6.70
CA LEU A 160 -7.45 -5.68 5.44
C LEU A 160 -5.98 -6.08 5.38
N GLU A 161 -5.65 -7.04 4.52
CA GLU A 161 -4.26 -7.43 4.24
C GLU A 161 -3.89 -7.25 2.77
N ASN A 162 -2.63 -6.91 2.55
CA ASN A 162 -2.00 -6.78 1.24
C ASN A 162 -0.51 -7.11 1.33
N MET A 163 0.20 -6.99 0.20
CA MET A 163 1.62 -7.36 0.13
C MET A 163 2.56 -6.17 -0.19
N GLU A 164 2.09 -4.94 -0.33
CA GLU A 164 2.88 -3.81 -0.83
C GLU A 164 2.79 -2.54 0.04
N GLY A 165 1.65 -2.32 0.65
CA GLY A 165 1.24 -1.01 1.17
C GLY A 165 2.22 -0.38 2.17
N ALA A 166 2.71 -1.14 3.15
CA ALA A 166 3.65 -0.59 4.14
C ALA A 166 4.98 -0.17 3.52
N ALA A 167 5.48 -0.91 2.53
CA ALA A 167 6.70 -0.56 1.83
C ALA A 167 6.52 0.71 0.97
N PHE A 168 5.36 0.84 0.32
CA PHE A 168 4.98 2.05 -0.40
C PHE A 168 4.86 3.25 0.54
N ALA A 169 4.11 3.13 1.64
CA ALA A 169 3.92 4.19 2.62
C ALA A 169 5.25 4.66 3.22
N ARG A 170 6.11 3.70 3.62
CA ARG A 170 7.47 3.99 4.13
C ARG A 170 8.33 4.70 3.10
N ALA A 171 8.28 4.28 1.83
CA ALA A 171 9.02 4.94 0.75
C ALA A 171 8.50 6.36 0.50
N CYS A 172 7.18 6.57 0.51
CA CYS A 172 6.60 7.92 0.40
C CYS A 172 7.11 8.85 1.51
N LEU A 173 7.10 8.38 2.77
CA LEU A 173 7.62 9.15 3.90
C LEU A 173 9.10 9.50 3.72
N ALA A 174 9.93 8.51 3.36
CA ALA A 174 11.37 8.70 3.19
C ALA A 174 11.72 9.67 2.04
N LEU A 175 10.91 9.69 0.99
CA LEU A 175 11.14 10.50 -0.21
C LEU A 175 10.41 11.86 -0.18
N GLY A 176 9.56 12.11 0.82
CA GLY A 176 8.74 13.32 0.88
C GLY A 176 7.65 13.37 -0.20
N VAL A 177 7.20 12.21 -0.68
CA VAL A 177 6.13 12.08 -1.68
C VAL A 177 4.79 11.96 -0.96
N ARG A 178 3.79 12.71 -1.40
CA ARG A 178 2.42 12.57 -0.89
C ARG A 178 1.80 11.27 -1.42
N GLY A 179 1.73 10.26 -0.56
CA GLY A 179 1.23 8.94 -0.91
C GLY A 179 -0.23 8.75 -0.51
N ALA A 180 -1.01 8.11 -1.39
CA ALA A 180 -2.33 7.56 -1.09
C ALA A 180 -2.39 6.10 -1.51
N GLU A 181 -3.28 5.34 -0.88
CA GLU A 181 -3.45 3.92 -1.19
C GLU A 181 -4.93 3.57 -1.27
N LEU A 182 -5.30 2.88 -2.36
CA LEU A 182 -6.66 2.42 -2.64
C LEU A 182 -6.67 0.90 -2.75
N ARG A 183 -7.52 0.24 -2.00
CA ARG A 183 -7.68 -1.22 -2.07
C ARG A 183 -9.13 -1.61 -2.36
N ALA A 184 -9.30 -2.55 -3.29
CA ALA A 184 -10.56 -3.22 -3.54
C ALA A 184 -10.52 -4.63 -2.94
N ILE A 185 -11.56 -5.01 -2.21
CA ILE A 185 -11.60 -6.30 -1.52
C ILE A 185 -11.96 -7.40 -2.51
N SER A 186 -11.03 -8.33 -2.69
CA SER A 186 -11.19 -9.49 -3.59
C SER A 186 -11.64 -10.77 -2.89
N ASN A 187 -11.34 -10.92 -1.60
CA ASN A 187 -11.64 -12.13 -0.84
C ASN A 187 -11.66 -11.85 0.67
N PRO A 188 -12.30 -12.71 1.49
CA PRO A 188 -12.01 -12.76 2.91
C PRO A 188 -10.60 -13.26 3.16
N ALA A 189 -9.84 -12.63 4.06
CA ALA A 189 -8.51 -13.07 4.43
C ALA A 189 -8.55 -14.45 5.10
N GLY A 190 -7.59 -15.31 4.76
CA GLY A 190 -7.55 -16.68 5.28
C GLY A 190 -8.49 -17.66 4.59
N VAL A 191 -9.21 -17.24 3.55
CA VAL A 191 -10.07 -18.12 2.76
C VAL A 191 -9.52 -18.18 1.34
N ARG A 192 -9.18 -19.39 0.90
CA ARG A 192 -8.78 -19.69 -0.48
C ARG A 192 -9.89 -20.50 -1.13
N GLU A 193 -10.45 -20.00 -2.23
CA GLU A 193 -11.32 -20.78 -3.10
C GLU A 193 -10.50 -21.46 -4.19
#